data_597878b3829ecb6aef4eed03f38a210a
#
_entry.id   597878b3829ecb6aef4eed03f38a210a
#
_cell.length_a   1.000
_cell.length_b   1.000
_cell.length_c   1.000
_cell.angle_alpha   90.00
_cell.angle_beta   90.00
_cell.angle_gamma   90.00
#
_symmetry.space_group_name_H-M   'P 1'
#
loop_
_entity.id
_entity.type
_entity.pdbx_description
1 polymer ?
#
loop_
_entity_poly.entity_id
_entity_poly.type
_entity_poly.pdbx_seq_one_letter_code
_entity_poly.pdbx_strand_id
1 'polypeptide(L)'
;VYKLRRKLGIVFQDYRLLPKLTVYENVAFALEVIGAKKDEIRVKVLKALEDVGLKNKIHNYPDQLSGGEKQRVAIARAIVNDPKLLLCDEPTGNLDPEKSMEIMKVLDDINKTRGTTIIMATHDKDIVNRMKKQVIILKDGHLVNFKEKGVYDNEAI
;
A
#
# COMPACT_ATOMS: atom_id res chain seq x y z
N VAL A 1 -18.93 12.88 0.87
CA VAL A 1 -17.52 12.79 0.42
C VAL A 1 -16.61 12.34 1.56
N TYR A 2 -16.62 12.95 2.77
CA TYR A 2 -15.69 12.61 3.86
C TYR A 2 -15.86 11.18 4.41
N LYS A 3 -17.07 10.65 4.48
CA LYS A 3 -17.35 9.25 4.89
C LYS A 3 -16.75 8.22 3.92
N LEU A 4 -16.72 8.55 2.63
CA LEU A 4 -16.10 7.70 1.61
C LEU A 4 -14.56 7.70 1.75
N ARG A 5 -13.95 8.87 1.97
CA ARG A 5 -12.50 8.99 2.17
C ARG A 5 -11.98 8.16 3.35
N ARG A 6 -12.78 7.98 4.40
CA ARG A 6 -12.42 7.14 5.54
C ARG A 6 -12.36 5.63 5.22
N LYS A 7 -13.02 5.21 4.11
CA LYS A 7 -13.03 3.81 3.64
C LYS A 7 -12.02 3.54 2.53
N LEU A 8 -11.23 4.54 2.19
CA LEU A 8 -10.25 4.50 1.12
C LEU A 8 -8.85 4.71 1.69
N GLY A 9 -7.94 3.79 1.40
CA GLY A 9 -6.51 3.95 1.62
C GLY A 9 -5.81 4.30 0.30
N ILE A 10 -4.74 5.09 0.36
CA ILE A 10 -3.94 5.44 -0.83
C ILE A 10 -2.47 5.24 -0.50
N VAL A 11 -1.76 4.55 -1.38
CA VAL A 11 -0.31 4.34 -1.35
C VAL A 11 0.29 4.97 -2.59
N PHE A 12 1.29 5.84 -2.41
CA PHE A 12 1.98 6.54 -3.49
C PHE A 12 3.38 5.97 -3.72
N GLN A 13 3.91 6.16 -4.91
CA GLN A 13 5.28 5.77 -5.28
C GLN A 13 6.35 6.48 -4.43
N ASP A 14 6.14 7.75 -4.10
CA ASP A 14 7.07 8.63 -3.36
C ASP A 14 6.90 8.56 -1.84
N TYR A 15 6.20 7.53 -1.33
CA TYR A 15 5.92 7.24 0.09
C TYR A 15 5.14 8.33 0.83
N ARG A 16 5.38 9.60 0.58
CA ARG A 16 4.78 10.78 1.24
C ARG A 16 4.80 10.69 2.76
N LEU A 17 5.91 10.23 3.33
CA LEU A 17 6.10 10.19 4.77
C LEU A 17 6.39 11.59 5.31
N LEU A 18 5.92 11.86 6.52
CA LEU A 18 6.20 13.08 7.26
C LEU A 18 7.59 12.95 7.91
N PRO A 19 8.61 13.73 7.47
CA PRO A 19 10.01 13.45 7.80
C PRO A 19 10.36 13.74 9.27
N LYS A 20 9.57 14.57 9.93
CA LYS A 20 9.76 14.95 11.34
C LYS A 20 9.01 14.04 12.32
N LEU A 21 8.28 13.05 11.82
CA LEU A 21 7.51 12.10 12.61
C LEU A 21 8.17 10.73 12.54
N THR A 22 8.14 9.99 13.64
CA THR A 22 8.55 8.59 13.72
C THR A 22 7.65 7.71 12.86
N VAL A 23 8.04 6.45 12.68
CA VAL A 23 7.22 5.41 12.03
C VAL A 23 5.84 5.31 12.68
N TYR A 24 5.81 5.25 14.04
CA TYR A 24 4.55 5.19 14.79
C TYR A 24 3.68 6.42 14.52
N GLU A 25 4.23 7.61 14.62
CA GLU A 25 3.50 8.88 14.44
C GLU A 25 3.03 9.06 12.99
N ASN A 26 3.81 8.62 11.99
CA ASN A 26 3.38 8.63 10.59
C ASN A 26 2.11 7.80 10.37
N VAL A 27 2.01 6.64 11.03
CA VAL A 27 0.82 5.78 10.91
C VAL A 27 -0.33 6.31 11.77
N ALA A 28 -0.03 6.79 13.00
CA ALA A 28 -1.02 7.35 13.92
C ALA A 28 -1.72 8.58 13.35
N PHE A 29 -1.01 9.41 12.59
CA PHE A 29 -1.52 10.63 11.99
C PHE A 29 -2.83 10.43 11.21
N ALA A 30 -2.96 9.31 10.50
CA ALA A 30 -4.19 9.01 9.75
C ALA A 30 -5.42 8.82 10.65
N LEU A 31 -5.24 8.34 11.87
CA LEU A 31 -6.30 8.17 12.86
C LEU A 31 -6.56 9.45 13.67
N GLU A 32 -5.50 10.21 13.95
CA GLU A 32 -5.61 11.50 14.66
C GLU A 32 -6.44 12.51 13.88
N VAL A 33 -6.21 12.62 12.58
CA VAL A 33 -6.97 13.51 11.68
C VAL A 33 -8.48 13.22 11.69
N ILE A 34 -8.88 11.99 11.92
CA ILE A 34 -10.30 11.61 12.00
C ILE A 34 -10.87 11.64 13.41
N GLY A 35 -10.07 12.04 14.41
CA GLY A 35 -10.48 12.20 15.79
C GLY A 35 -10.64 10.88 16.56
N ALA A 36 -9.88 9.84 16.24
CA ALA A 36 -9.89 8.58 16.95
C ALA A 36 -9.35 8.73 18.39
N LYS A 37 -9.83 7.90 19.32
CA LYS A 37 -9.36 7.92 20.72
C LYS A 37 -7.93 7.38 20.84
N LYS A 38 -7.16 7.90 21.79
CA LYS A 38 -5.74 7.52 21.99
C LYS A 38 -5.52 6.02 22.13
N ASP A 39 -6.37 5.34 22.92
CA ASP A 39 -6.26 3.89 23.13
C ASP A 39 -6.53 3.11 21.84
N GLU A 40 -7.52 3.54 21.05
CA GLU A 40 -7.81 2.98 19.74
C GLU A 40 -6.64 3.18 18.77
N ILE A 41 -6.06 4.39 18.73
CA ILE A 41 -4.89 4.70 17.90
C ILE A 41 -3.75 3.74 18.21
N ARG A 42 -3.41 3.58 19.49
CA ARG A 42 -2.30 2.70 19.90
C ARG A 42 -2.49 1.27 19.40
N VAL A 43 -3.65 0.69 19.61
CA VAL A 43 -3.94 -0.70 19.21
C VAL A 43 -3.88 -0.86 17.70
N LYS A 44 -4.53 0.04 16.95
CA LYS A 44 -4.58 -0.03 15.48
C LYS A 44 -3.23 0.20 14.84
N VAL A 45 -2.45 1.16 15.33
CA VAL A 45 -1.11 1.47 14.81
C VAL A 45 -0.16 0.28 14.99
N LEU A 46 -0.11 -0.29 16.19
CA LEU A 46 0.75 -1.44 16.46
C LEU A 46 0.34 -2.65 15.60
N LYS A 47 -0.95 -2.89 15.40
CA LYS A 47 -1.45 -3.94 14.52
C LYS A 47 -1.07 -3.70 13.05
N ALA A 48 -1.26 -2.48 12.55
CA ALA A 48 -0.88 -2.14 11.17
C ALA A 48 0.64 -2.28 10.92
N LEU A 49 1.47 -1.88 11.89
CA LEU A 49 2.92 -2.04 11.82
C LEU A 49 3.37 -3.50 11.92
N GLU A 50 2.66 -4.33 12.67
CA GLU A 50 2.88 -5.78 12.71
C GLU A 50 2.58 -6.42 11.36
N ASP A 51 1.44 -6.08 10.73
CA ASP A 51 1.03 -6.62 9.43
C ASP A 51 2.02 -6.31 8.29
N VAL A 52 2.77 -5.22 8.40
CA VAL A 52 3.83 -4.87 7.43
C VAL A 52 5.25 -5.23 7.91
N GLY A 53 5.39 -5.90 9.06
CA GLY A 53 6.68 -6.37 9.60
C GLY A 53 7.61 -5.26 10.13
N LEU A 54 7.05 -4.16 10.65
CA LEU A 54 7.84 -3.00 11.15
C LEU A 54 7.67 -2.71 12.65
N LYS A 55 7.20 -3.70 13.43
CA LYS A 55 6.97 -3.53 14.86
C LYS A 55 8.23 -3.14 15.65
N ASN A 56 9.42 -3.53 15.18
CA ASN A 56 10.71 -3.21 15.77
C ASN A 56 11.27 -1.84 15.34
N LYS A 57 10.60 -1.11 14.44
CA LYS A 57 11.05 0.17 13.87
C LYS A 57 10.18 1.36 14.30
N ILE A 58 9.29 1.18 15.28
CA ILE A 58 8.26 2.18 15.66
C ILE A 58 8.82 3.55 16.04
N HIS A 59 10.04 3.60 16.57
CA HIS A 59 10.72 4.83 17.00
C HIS A 59 11.68 5.41 15.96
N ASN A 60 11.90 4.72 14.83
CA ASN A 60 12.74 5.22 13.76
C ASN A 60 12.07 6.38 13.02
N TYR A 61 12.90 7.27 12.45
CA TYR A 61 12.47 8.32 11.54
C TYR A 61 12.62 7.86 10.07
N PRO A 62 11.91 8.50 9.12
CA PRO A 62 11.98 8.12 7.71
C PRO A 62 13.38 8.10 7.10
N ASP A 63 14.29 8.97 7.51
CA ASP A 63 15.67 9.01 7.04
C ASP A 63 16.52 7.80 7.47
N GLN A 64 16.09 7.09 8.52
CA GLN A 64 16.73 5.89 9.05
C GLN A 64 16.22 4.60 8.39
N LEU A 65 15.35 4.70 7.37
CA LEU A 65 14.68 3.57 6.74
C LEU A 65 15.16 3.37 5.30
N SER A 66 15.26 2.11 4.90
CA SER A 66 15.40 1.73 3.48
C SER A 66 14.15 2.10 2.66
N GLY A 67 14.25 2.12 1.33
CA GLY A 67 13.11 2.39 0.45
C GLY A 67 11.94 1.41 0.68
N GLY A 68 12.22 0.11 0.80
CA GLY A 68 11.20 -0.90 1.09
C GLY A 68 10.55 -0.73 2.46
N GLU A 69 11.31 -0.29 3.49
CA GLU A 69 10.74 0.02 4.81
C GLU A 69 9.87 1.27 4.76
N LYS A 70 10.29 2.33 4.05
CA LYS A 70 9.47 3.53 3.81
C LYS A 70 8.14 3.19 3.15
N GLN A 71 8.17 2.31 2.14
CA GLN A 71 6.96 1.87 1.47
C GLN A 71 6.05 1.06 2.41
N ARG A 72 6.61 0.19 3.24
CA ARG A 72 5.82 -0.54 4.26
C ARG A 72 5.19 0.41 5.29
N VAL A 73 5.85 1.49 5.70
CA VAL A 73 5.25 2.53 6.56
C VAL A 73 4.08 3.23 5.84
N ALA A 74 4.24 3.58 4.56
CA ALA A 74 3.17 4.19 3.76
C ALA A 74 1.96 3.25 3.62
N ILE A 75 2.19 1.95 3.43
CA ILE A 75 1.13 0.93 3.41
C ILE A 75 0.44 0.83 4.78
N ALA A 76 1.20 0.74 5.89
CA ALA A 76 0.65 0.69 7.25
C ALA A 76 -0.26 1.90 7.53
N ARG A 77 0.18 3.11 7.17
CA ARG A 77 -0.61 4.34 7.28
C ARG A 77 -1.91 4.28 6.45
N ALA A 78 -1.85 3.69 5.26
CA ALA A 78 -3.01 3.58 4.38
C ALA A 78 -4.05 2.57 4.89
N ILE A 79 -3.63 1.50 5.61
CA ILE A 79 -4.51 0.44 6.09
C ILE A 79 -4.96 0.60 7.55
N VAL A 80 -4.38 1.52 8.32
CA VAL A 80 -4.60 1.65 9.77
C VAL A 80 -6.06 1.95 10.14
N ASN A 81 -6.81 2.58 9.22
CA ASN A 81 -8.23 2.88 9.39
C ASN A 81 -9.17 1.81 8.79
N ASP A 82 -8.69 0.60 8.56
CA ASP A 82 -9.44 -0.54 8.02
C ASP A 82 -10.22 -0.20 6.73
N PRO A 83 -9.54 0.33 5.67
CA PRO A 83 -10.21 0.73 4.44
C PRO A 83 -10.80 -0.50 3.72
N LYS A 84 -11.93 -0.30 3.03
CA LYS A 84 -12.50 -1.32 2.14
C LYS A 84 -11.78 -1.43 0.80
N LEU A 85 -11.16 -0.32 0.38
CA LEU A 85 -10.43 -0.21 -0.88
C LEU A 85 -9.08 0.47 -0.63
N LEU A 86 -8.01 -0.14 -1.13
CA LEU A 86 -6.66 0.40 -1.16
C LEU A 86 -6.27 0.68 -2.61
N LEU A 87 -5.96 1.93 -2.90
CA LEU A 87 -5.44 2.36 -4.19
C LEU A 87 -3.92 2.49 -4.08
N CYS A 88 -3.19 1.80 -4.93
CA CYS A 88 -1.73 1.84 -4.98
C CYS A 88 -1.30 2.39 -6.34
N ASP A 89 -0.55 3.49 -6.31
CA ASP A 89 0.01 4.13 -7.49
C ASP A 89 1.51 3.83 -7.53
N GLU A 90 1.93 2.93 -8.45
CA GLU A 90 3.31 2.46 -8.63
C GLU A 90 4.01 2.10 -7.29
N PRO A 91 3.44 1.24 -6.43
CA PRO A 91 3.94 1.04 -5.06
C PRO A 91 5.34 0.41 -5.00
N THR A 92 5.87 -0.04 -6.12
CA THR A 92 7.19 -0.68 -6.26
C THR A 92 8.14 0.08 -7.18
N GLY A 93 7.71 1.21 -7.75
CA GLY A 93 8.46 1.91 -8.82
C GLY A 93 9.84 2.46 -8.41
N ASN A 94 10.11 2.61 -7.11
CA ASN A 94 11.40 3.10 -6.58
C ASN A 94 12.21 1.98 -5.89
N LEU A 95 11.88 0.70 -6.12
CA LEU A 95 12.47 -0.44 -5.44
C LEU A 95 13.17 -1.38 -6.44
N ASP A 96 14.18 -2.09 -5.96
CA ASP A 96 14.75 -3.20 -6.70
C ASP A 96 13.76 -4.39 -6.81
N PRO A 97 13.98 -5.35 -7.73
CA PRO A 97 13.03 -6.44 -7.96
C PRO A 97 12.75 -7.32 -6.73
N GLU A 98 13.75 -7.53 -5.86
CA GLU A 98 13.59 -8.33 -4.63
C GLU A 98 12.67 -7.61 -3.65
N LYS A 99 12.94 -6.33 -3.38
CA LYS A 99 12.11 -5.48 -2.51
C LYS A 99 10.69 -5.29 -3.06
N SER A 100 10.58 -5.18 -4.38
CA SER A 100 9.28 -5.12 -5.06
C SER A 100 8.42 -6.35 -4.73
N MET A 101 8.99 -7.55 -4.80
CA MET A 101 8.27 -8.77 -4.46
C MET A 101 7.94 -8.87 -2.96
N GLU A 102 8.77 -8.35 -2.06
CA GLU A 102 8.44 -8.23 -0.63
C GLU A 102 7.20 -7.36 -0.43
N ILE A 103 7.11 -6.20 -1.11
CA ILE A 103 5.94 -5.31 -1.04
C ILE A 103 4.69 -5.99 -1.61
N MET A 104 4.82 -6.69 -2.75
CA MET A 104 3.69 -7.41 -3.34
C MET A 104 3.16 -8.50 -2.41
N LYS A 105 4.04 -9.21 -1.70
CA LYS A 105 3.64 -10.18 -0.67
C LYS A 105 2.87 -9.51 0.47
N VAL A 106 3.35 -8.39 0.99
CA VAL A 106 2.66 -7.62 2.04
C VAL A 106 1.25 -7.22 1.57
N LEU A 107 1.10 -6.72 0.35
CA LEU A 107 -0.21 -6.36 -0.20
C LEU A 107 -1.14 -7.57 -0.36
N ASP A 108 -0.62 -8.71 -0.83
CA ASP A 108 -1.41 -9.95 -0.94
C ASP A 108 -1.87 -10.47 0.43
N ASP A 109 -0.99 -10.43 1.44
CA ASP A 109 -1.32 -10.80 2.81
C ASP A 109 -2.40 -9.86 3.41
N ILE A 110 -2.32 -8.56 3.19
CA ILE A 110 -3.35 -7.59 3.59
C ILE A 110 -4.69 -7.90 2.91
N ASN A 111 -4.69 -8.17 1.61
CA ASN A 111 -5.92 -8.55 0.89
C ASN A 111 -6.58 -9.79 1.51
N LYS A 112 -5.77 -10.84 1.81
CA LYS A 112 -6.26 -12.11 2.37
C LYS A 112 -6.72 -11.98 3.82
N THR A 113 -5.97 -11.28 4.66
CA THR A 113 -6.22 -11.24 6.11
C THR A 113 -7.23 -10.18 6.52
N ARG A 114 -7.26 -9.04 5.83
CA ARG A 114 -8.17 -7.92 6.13
C ARG A 114 -9.38 -7.84 5.21
N GLY A 115 -9.41 -8.60 4.10
CA GLY A 115 -10.47 -8.53 3.10
C GLY A 115 -10.53 -7.18 2.38
N THR A 116 -9.44 -6.41 2.39
CA THR A 116 -9.34 -5.12 1.70
C THR A 116 -9.19 -5.37 0.19
N THR A 117 -10.05 -4.78 -0.62
CA THR A 117 -9.87 -4.79 -2.08
C THR A 117 -8.69 -3.89 -2.45
N ILE A 118 -7.78 -4.38 -3.31
CA ILE A 118 -6.61 -3.62 -3.74
C ILE A 118 -6.69 -3.37 -5.24
N ILE A 119 -6.58 -2.11 -5.64
CA ILE A 119 -6.39 -1.70 -7.03
C ILE A 119 -5.00 -1.07 -7.13
N MET A 120 -4.17 -1.61 -8.01
CA MET A 120 -2.81 -1.15 -8.21
C MET A 120 -2.61 -0.70 -9.65
N ALA A 121 -2.16 0.54 -9.83
CA ALA A 121 -1.62 1.00 -11.10
C ALA A 121 -0.13 0.63 -11.16
N THR A 122 0.28 -0.02 -12.23
CA THR A 122 1.69 -0.35 -12.49
C THR A 122 1.96 -0.56 -13.98
N HIS A 123 3.16 -0.27 -14.41
CA HIS A 123 3.66 -0.61 -15.74
C HIS A 123 4.65 -1.80 -15.70
N ASP A 124 4.89 -2.37 -14.52
CA ASP A 124 5.82 -3.50 -14.33
C ASP A 124 5.18 -4.82 -14.75
N LYS A 125 5.59 -5.30 -15.94
CA LYS A 125 5.12 -6.56 -16.54
C LYS A 125 5.48 -7.79 -15.70
N ASP A 126 6.65 -7.77 -15.06
CA ASP A 126 7.13 -8.91 -14.27
C ASP A 126 6.28 -9.09 -13.01
N ILE A 127 5.90 -7.99 -12.34
CA ILE A 127 4.97 -8.02 -11.21
C ILE A 127 3.62 -8.56 -11.66
N VAL A 128 3.05 -8.04 -12.75
CA VAL A 128 1.74 -8.50 -13.28
C VAL A 128 1.78 -10.00 -13.56
N ASN A 129 2.83 -10.49 -14.24
CA ASN A 129 2.98 -11.89 -14.61
C ASN A 129 3.17 -12.83 -13.40
N ARG A 130 3.90 -12.37 -12.38
CA ARG A 130 4.15 -13.15 -11.15
C ARG A 130 2.92 -13.23 -10.25
N MET A 131 2.19 -12.12 -10.10
CA MET A 131 1.03 -12.04 -9.21
C MET A 131 -0.20 -12.75 -9.73
N LYS A 132 -0.38 -12.88 -11.05
CA LYS A 132 -1.49 -13.59 -11.73
C LYS A 132 -2.88 -13.16 -11.22
N LYS A 133 -3.04 -11.88 -10.92
CA LYS A 133 -4.32 -11.28 -10.50
C LYS A 133 -5.11 -10.80 -11.72
N GLN A 134 -6.31 -10.28 -11.50
CA GLN A 134 -7.09 -9.62 -12.55
C GLN A 134 -6.33 -8.41 -13.08
N VAL A 135 -6.33 -8.23 -14.40
CA VAL A 135 -5.62 -7.13 -15.08
C VAL A 135 -6.58 -6.34 -15.94
N ILE A 136 -6.56 -5.02 -15.77
CA ILE A 136 -7.27 -4.04 -16.60
C ILE A 136 -6.21 -3.30 -17.40
N ILE A 137 -6.27 -3.36 -18.73
CA ILE A 137 -5.34 -2.67 -19.62
C ILE A 137 -6.01 -1.40 -20.12
N LEU A 138 -5.36 -0.26 -19.81
CA LEU A 138 -5.77 1.07 -20.26
C LEU A 138 -4.78 1.62 -21.28
N LYS A 139 -5.27 2.20 -22.36
CA LYS A 139 -4.50 2.92 -23.36
C LYS A 139 -5.23 4.18 -23.77
N ASP A 140 -4.54 5.33 -23.73
CA ASP A 140 -5.10 6.64 -24.08
C ASP A 140 -6.42 6.98 -23.35
N GLY A 141 -6.53 6.55 -22.08
CA GLY A 141 -7.71 6.75 -21.25
C GLY A 141 -8.89 5.78 -21.53
N HIS A 142 -8.71 4.84 -22.43
CA HIS A 142 -9.72 3.85 -22.80
C HIS A 142 -9.38 2.45 -22.27
N LEU A 143 -10.42 1.69 -21.89
CA LEU A 143 -10.31 0.28 -21.56
C LEU A 143 -10.06 -0.53 -22.84
N VAL A 144 -8.88 -1.16 -22.92
CA VAL A 144 -8.49 -1.98 -24.07
C VAL A 144 -8.80 -3.45 -23.84
N ASN A 145 -8.49 -3.96 -22.63
CA ASN A 145 -8.66 -5.37 -22.33
C ASN A 145 -8.90 -5.59 -20.81
N PHE A 146 -9.57 -6.71 -20.50
CA PHE A 146 -9.75 -7.21 -19.14
C PHE A 146 -9.40 -8.70 -19.11
N LYS A 147 -8.48 -9.11 -18.24
CA LYS A 147 -8.06 -10.50 -18.07
C LYS A 147 -8.30 -10.96 -16.64
N GLU A 148 -8.99 -12.07 -16.45
CA GLU A 148 -9.29 -12.63 -15.12
C GLU A 148 -8.05 -13.18 -14.40
N LYS A 149 -7.07 -13.70 -15.18
CA LYS A 149 -5.75 -14.12 -14.66
C LYS A 149 -4.69 -13.55 -15.58
N GLY A 150 -4.05 -12.46 -15.10
CA GLY A 150 -3.17 -11.68 -15.94
C GLY A 150 -1.88 -12.38 -16.31
N VAL A 151 -1.70 -12.60 -17.61
CA VAL A 151 -0.40 -12.62 -18.27
C VAL A 151 -0.35 -11.38 -19.15
N TYR A 152 0.70 -10.59 -19.03
CA TYR A 152 0.89 -9.42 -19.88
C TYR A 152 1.46 -9.91 -21.21
N ASP A 153 0.59 -10.10 -22.22
CA ASP A 153 1.02 -10.42 -23.58
C ASP A 153 1.31 -9.14 -24.36
N ASN A 154 2.46 -9.10 -25.03
CA ASN A 154 2.86 -7.96 -25.88
C ASN A 154 1.98 -7.81 -27.15
N GLU A 155 1.08 -8.75 -27.43
CA GLU A 155 0.21 -8.77 -28.63
C GLU A 155 -1.08 -7.94 -28.47
N ALA A 156 -1.30 -7.31 -27.32
CA ALA A 156 -2.53 -6.56 -27.04
C ALA A 156 -2.31 -5.03 -27.06
N ILE A 157 -1.28 -4.52 -27.77
CA ILE A 157 -1.02 -3.09 -27.92
C ILE A 157 -1.14 -2.69 -29.39
#